data_1f84e2a5451be81e0ff301595aa36a87
#
_entry.id   1f84e2a5451be81e0ff301595aa36a87
#
_cell.length_a   1.000
_cell.length_b   1.000
_cell.length_c   1.000
_cell.angle_alpha   90.00
_cell.angle_beta   90.00
_cell.angle_gamma   90.00
#
_symmetry.space_group_name_H-M   'P 1'
#
loop_
_entity.id
_entity.type
_entity.pdbx_description
1 polymer ?
#
loop_
_entity_poly.entity_id
_entity_poly.type
_entity_poly.pdbx_seq_one_letter_code
_entity_poly.pdbx_strand_id
1 'polypeptide(L)'
;MLKTTIGFALAATACTAGLATIAANAQGTLHDERETRLSDVRQLTFGAENAEAYFSPDGSELVFQSNRAPYECDQIYRMPITDPAAMTLVSTGQGRTTCGYFSADGRRVIYSSTHAADSQCPAPPDRSRGYVWPIYDTYQIYSAAPDGTDLVALTDEEAYDAEATVCPVDGSIVFTSTRDGDLDLYRMDADGTNVRRLTDTPGYDGGAFFSPDCSMIVWRASRPSGEELVEYRALLDEGLVRPGVLEIFVANADGSEPRQVTHVGGANFAPFFFPDGRRIIYSSNHHDPAGREFDLFAVDVDGTGLERITFTPGFDGFPMFSPDGRQLAFGSNRNQGQPGETDVYLARWIESPAE
;
A
#
# COMPACT_ATOMS: atom_id res chain seq x y z
N MET A 1 -28.47 -83.04 20.29
CA MET A 1 -28.81 -82.12 21.39
C MET A 1 -27.53 -81.58 21.98
N LEU A 2 -27.06 -80.48 21.49
CA LEU A 2 -25.80 -79.91 22.05
C LEU A 2 -26.11 -78.47 22.50
N LYS A 3 -25.93 -78.21 23.73
CA LYS A 3 -26.06 -76.90 24.37
C LYS A 3 -24.71 -76.20 24.27
N THR A 4 -24.67 -75.07 23.54
CA THR A 4 -23.50 -74.23 23.43
C THR A 4 -23.70 -73.05 24.37
N THR A 5 -22.79 -72.90 25.30
CA THR A 5 -22.73 -71.78 26.27
C THR A 5 -21.93 -70.67 25.66
N ILE A 6 -22.51 -69.46 25.58
CA ILE A 6 -21.84 -68.23 25.07
C ILE A 6 -21.29 -67.50 26.30
N GLY A 7 -19.96 -67.37 26.33
CA GLY A 7 -19.26 -66.55 27.34
C GLY A 7 -19.17 -65.12 26.83
N PHE A 8 -19.61 -64.14 27.66
CA PHE A 8 -19.40 -62.71 27.45
C PHE A 8 -18.01 -62.30 27.96
N ALA A 9 -17.17 -61.82 27.05
CA ALA A 9 -15.93 -61.13 27.41
C ALA A 9 -16.17 -59.64 27.46
N LEU A 10 -15.99 -59.01 28.60
CA LEU A 10 -15.95 -57.55 28.73
C LEU A 10 -14.60 -57.05 28.19
N ALA A 11 -14.64 -56.31 27.11
CA ALA A 11 -13.49 -55.53 26.66
C ALA A 11 -13.51 -54.14 27.30
N ALA A 12 -12.53 -53.88 28.15
CA ALA A 12 -12.28 -52.55 28.71
C ALA A 12 -11.57 -51.70 27.66
N THR A 13 -12.30 -50.68 27.14
CA THR A 13 -11.74 -49.70 26.22
C THR A 13 -11.00 -48.63 27.02
N ALA A 14 -9.67 -48.67 26.98
CA ALA A 14 -8.82 -47.61 27.52
C ALA A 14 -8.89 -46.39 26.58
N CYS A 15 -9.52 -45.29 27.03
CA CYS A 15 -9.45 -44.01 26.38
C CYS A 15 -8.05 -43.41 26.57
N THR A 16 -7.19 -43.54 25.58
CA THR A 16 -5.95 -42.76 25.49
C THR A 16 -6.33 -41.34 25.00
N ALA A 17 -6.30 -40.38 25.92
CA ALA A 17 -6.33 -38.97 25.58
C ALA A 17 -5.04 -38.63 24.83
N GLY A 18 -5.14 -38.54 23.51
CA GLY A 18 -4.07 -37.98 22.67
C GLY A 18 -3.93 -36.49 22.97
N LEU A 19 -2.89 -36.12 23.69
CA LEU A 19 -2.40 -34.74 23.71
C LEU A 19 -1.97 -34.38 22.29
N ALA A 20 -2.81 -33.64 21.58
CA ALA A 20 -2.40 -32.91 20.38
C ALA A 20 -1.38 -31.86 20.82
N THR A 21 -0.10 -32.16 20.69
CA THR A 21 0.95 -31.14 20.67
C THR A 21 0.69 -30.26 19.47
N ILE A 22 0.11 -29.09 19.71
CA ILE A 22 0.15 -27.97 18.73
C ILE A 22 1.64 -27.70 18.56
N ALA A 23 2.18 -28.09 17.40
CA ALA A 23 3.50 -27.64 16.98
C ALA A 23 3.42 -26.11 16.96
N ALA A 24 4.07 -25.46 17.92
CA ALA A 24 4.39 -24.06 17.80
C ALA A 24 5.27 -23.98 16.55
N ASN A 25 4.70 -23.49 15.43
CA ASN A 25 5.50 -23.06 14.30
C ASN A 25 6.54 -22.13 14.88
N ALA A 26 7.81 -22.38 14.61
CA ALA A 26 8.87 -21.43 14.89
C ALA A 26 8.53 -20.18 14.06
N GLN A 27 7.83 -19.23 14.68
CA GLN A 27 7.68 -17.89 14.13
C GLN A 27 9.11 -17.37 14.00
N GLY A 28 9.56 -17.17 12.75
CA GLY A 28 10.77 -16.42 12.48
C GLY A 28 10.70 -15.11 13.26
N THR A 29 11.82 -14.60 13.68
CA THR A 29 11.86 -13.28 14.32
C THR A 29 11.30 -12.27 13.33
N LEU A 30 10.17 -11.61 13.69
CA LEU A 30 9.54 -10.57 12.85
C LEU A 30 10.42 -9.31 12.73
N HIS A 31 11.57 -9.29 13.38
CA HIS A 31 12.46 -8.15 13.53
C HIS A 31 13.92 -8.60 13.33
N ASP A 32 14.64 -7.95 12.41
CA ASP A 32 16.10 -8.10 12.24
C ASP A 32 16.82 -7.17 13.22
N GLU A 33 17.91 -7.62 13.84
CA GLU A 33 18.67 -6.83 14.82
C GLU A 33 19.25 -5.53 14.25
N ARG A 34 19.40 -5.44 12.92
CA ARG A 34 19.86 -4.23 12.22
C ARG A 34 18.77 -3.17 12.10
N GLU A 35 17.49 -3.51 12.29
CA GLU A 35 16.35 -2.61 12.19
C GLU A 35 16.22 -1.74 13.46
N THR A 36 17.28 -1.02 13.81
CA THR A 36 17.41 -0.28 15.08
C THR A 36 16.38 0.86 15.25
N ARG A 37 15.71 1.24 14.16
CA ARG A 37 14.60 2.22 14.19
C ARG A 37 13.26 1.60 14.55
N LEU A 38 13.15 0.28 14.58
CA LEU A 38 11.92 -0.45 14.82
C LEU A 38 11.99 -1.23 16.13
N SER A 39 10.87 -1.31 16.84
CA SER A 39 10.67 -2.24 17.95
C SER A 39 9.22 -2.70 17.98
N ASP A 40 8.93 -3.73 18.78
CA ASP A 40 7.57 -4.28 18.94
C ASP A 40 6.89 -4.59 17.58
N VAL A 41 7.65 -5.11 16.60
CA VAL A 41 7.15 -5.45 15.27
C VAL A 41 6.12 -6.57 15.39
N ARG A 42 4.92 -6.33 14.87
CA ARG A 42 3.82 -7.29 14.88
C ARG A 42 3.10 -7.34 13.54
N GLN A 43 2.70 -8.52 13.15
CA GLN A 43 1.90 -8.79 11.95
C GLN A 43 0.42 -8.57 12.28
N LEU A 44 -0.29 -7.82 11.46
CA LEU A 44 -1.70 -7.50 11.65
C LEU A 44 -2.64 -8.29 10.72
N THR A 45 -2.16 -8.67 9.53
CA THR A 45 -2.92 -9.47 8.57
C THR A 45 -2.22 -10.80 8.31
N PHE A 46 -2.95 -11.77 7.80
CA PHE A 46 -2.45 -13.12 7.50
C PHE A 46 -3.13 -13.62 6.23
N GLY A 47 -2.32 -14.13 5.30
CA GLY A 47 -2.79 -14.64 4.02
C GLY A 47 -3.25 -13.56 3.06
N ALA A 48 -3.35 -13.90 1.76
CA ALA A 48 -3.62 -12.99 0.66
C ALA A 48 -2.45 -12.00 0.39
N GLU A 49 -2.65 -11.09 -0.56
CA GLU A 49 -1.81 -9.92 -0.76
C GLU A 49 -2.48 -8.75 -0.07
N ASN A 50 -1.84 -8.19 0.96
CA ASN A 50 -2.31 -7.04 1.70
C ASN A 50 -1.28 -5.93 1.54
N ALA A 51 -1.71 -4.73 1.16
CA ALA A 51 -0.83 -3.62 0.87
C ALA A 51 -1.46 -2.27 1.21
N GLU A 52 -0.64 -1.22 1.18
CA GLU A 52 -1.08 0.18 1.28
C GLU A 52 -1.96 0.43 2.51
N ALA A 53 -1.39 0.13 3.70
CA ALA A 53 -2.09 0.32 4.96
C ALA A 53 -1.83 1.73 5.53
N TYR A 54 -2.88 2.52 5.63
CA TYR A 54 -2.82 3.92 6.04
C TYR A 54 -3.67 4.19 7.27
N PHE A 55 -3.12 4.98 8.21
CA PHE A 55 -3.79 5.29 9.47
C PHE A 55 -5.01 6.22 9.31
N SER A 56 -5.99 6.00 10.17
CA SER A 56 -7.02 7.00 10.45
C SER A 56 -6.42 8.24 11.12
N PRO A 57 -7.07 9.43 11.02
CA PRO A 57 -6.55 10.67 11.62
C PRO A 57 -6.35 10.59 13.14
N ASP A 58 -7.07 9.74 13.84
CA ASP A 58 -6.93 9.51 15.29
C ASP A 58 -5.94 8.38 15.62
N GLY A 59 -5.37 7.71 14.59
CA GLY A 59 -4.42 6.62 14.73
C GLY A 59 -4.99 5.31 15.27
N SER A 60 -6.31 5.16 15.34
CA SER A 60 -6.96 3.97 15.94
C SER A 60 -7.20 2.83 14.95
N GLU A 61 -7.26 3.13 13.66
CA GLU A 61 -7.56 2.18 12.59
C GLU A 61 -6.55 2.30 11.45
N LEU A 62 -6.50 1.24 10.62
CA LEU A 62 -5.86 1.24 9.32
C LEU A 62 -6.89 0.95 8.23
N VAL A 63 -6.81 1.66 7.10
CA VAL A 63 -7.42 1.26 5.84
C VAL A 63 -6.34 0.60 4.98
N PHE A 64 -6.67 -0.46 4.24
CA PHE A 64 -5.72 -1.18 3.40
C PHE A 64 -6.43 -1.89 2.25
N GLN A 65 -5.69 -2.27 1.22
CA GLN A 65 -6.20 -3.11 0.14
C GLN A 65 -5.82 -4.57 0.35
N SER A 66 -6.69 -5.49 -0.10
CA SER A 66 -6.46 -6.93 -0.02
C SER A 66 -7.25 -7.69 -1.07
N ASN A 67 -6.63 -8.72 -1.68
CA ASN A 67 -7.27 -9.66 -2.61
C ASN A 67 -7.83 -10.91 -1.93
N ARG A 68 -8.18 -10.81 -0.64
CA ARG A 68 -8.69 -11.95 0.15
C ARG A 68 -10.03 -12.49 -0.34
N ALA A 69 -10.19 -13.80 -0.22
CA ALA A 69 -11.47 -14.44 -0.53
C ALA A 69 -12.64 -13.78 0.23
N PRO A 70 -13.84 -13.66 -0.36
CA PRO A 70 -14.25 -14.32 -1.61
C PRO A 70 -13.95 -13.54 -2.90
N TYR A 71 -13.23 -12.44 -2.84
CA TYR A 71 -13.00 -11.55 -3.98
C TYR A 71 -11.80 -12.01 -4.81
N GLU A 72 -11.90 -11.78 -6.13
CA GLU A 72 -10.87 -12.18 -7.10
C GLU A 72 -9.79 -11.11 -7.31
N CYS A 73 -10.06 -9.87 -6.92
CA CYS A 73 -9.09 -8.78 -6.93
C CYS A 73 -9.23 -7.88 -5.71
N ASP A 74 -8.31 -6.93 -5.61
CA ASP A 74 -8.17 -6.07 -4.45
C ASP A 74 -9.48 -5.37 -4.11
N GLN A 75 -9.80 -5.36 -2.84
CA GLN A 75 -10.87 -4.61 -2.22
C GLN A 75 -10.32 -3.80 -1.05
N ILE A 76 -11.00 -2.71 -0.69
CA ILE A 76 -10.60 -1.86 0.42
C ILE A 76 -11.26 -2.33 1.71
N TYR A 77 -10.42 -2.55 2.72
CA TYR A 77 -10.82 -2.92 4.07
C TYR A 77 -10.33 -1.88 5.07
N ARG A 78 -10.97 -1.83 6.22
CA ARG A 78 -10.45 -1.15 7.41
C ARG A 78 -10.35 -2.12 8.57
N MET A 79 -9.44 -1.88 9.51
CA MET A 79 -9.27 -2.67 10.72
C MET A 79 -8.84 -1.81 11.91
N PRO A 80 -9.36 -2.07 13.13
CA PRO A 80 -8.82 -1.50 14.35
C PRO A 80 -7.41 -2.05 14.62
N ILE A 81 -6.44 -1.22 14.98
CA ILE A 81 -5.07 -1.68 15.27
C ILE A 81 -4.97 -2.53 16.53
N THR A 82 -5.95 -2.41 17.44
CA THR A 82 -6.04 -3.20 18.69
C THR A 82 -6.74 -4.54 18.52
N ASP A 83 -7.56 -4.71 17.47
CA ASP A 83 -8.26 -5.94 17.11
C ASP A 83 -8.31 -6.11 15.58
N PRO A 84 -7.18 -6.45 14.93
CA PRO A 84 -7.12 -6.58 13.47
C PRO A 84 -8.08 -7.64 12.89
N ALA A 85 -8.52 -8.60 13.70
CA ALA A 85 -9.50 -9.61 13.27
C ALA A 85 -10.89 -9.02 13.02
N ALA A 86 -11.21 -7.87 13.62
CA ALA A 86 -12.46 -7.14 13.40
C ALA A 86 -12.45 -6.28 12.12
N MET A 87 -11.68 -6.69 11.10
CA MET A 87 -11.65 -5.97 9.82
C MET A 87 -12.99 -6.01 9.11
N THR A 88 -13.31 -4.92 8.40
CA THR A 88 -14.57 -4.77 7.65
C THR A 88 -14.29 -4.27 6.24
N LEU A 89 -15.09 -4.75 5.27
CA LEU A 89 -15.06 -4.28 3.90
C LEU A 89 -15.62 -2.85 3.82
N VAL A 90 -14.94 -1.98 3.08
CA VAL A 90 -15.38 -0.61 2.78
C VAL A 90 -15.83 -0.46 1.33
N SER A 91 -15.11 -1.06 0.38
CA SER A 91 -15.45 -1.02 -1.04
C SER A 91 -16.66 -1.91 -1.37
N THR A 92 -17.15 -1.78 -2.59
CA THR A 92 -18.40 -2.45 -3.04
C THR A 92 -18.31 -3.98 -3.13
N GLY A 93 -17.10 -4.55 -3.09
CA GLY A 93 -16.90 -5.98 -3.41
C GLY A 93 -16.97 -6.28 -4.91
N GLN A 94 -17.03 -5.26 -5.76
CA GLN A 94 -17.11 -5.38 -7.22
C GLN A 94 -15.96 -4.63 -7.88
N GLY A 95 -15.57 -5.07 -9.09
CA GLY A 95 -14.44 -4.51 -9.81
C GLY A 95 -13.13 -4.67 -9.04
N ARG A 96 -12.11 -3.93 -9.42
CA ARG A 96 -10.83 -3.81 -8.71
C ARG A 96 -10.78 -2.47 -7.99
N THR A 97 -10.24 -2.46 -6.78
CA THR A 97 -9.99 -1.24 -6.01
C THR A 97 -8.52 -1.06 -5.72
N THR A 98 -8.10 0.17 -5.39
CA THR A 98 -6.73 0.46 -4.95
C THR A 98 -6.69 1.73 -4.09
N CYS A 99 -5.60 1.90 -3.33
CA CYS A 99 -5.21 3.16 -2.69
C CYS A 99 -6.31 3.74 -1.78
N GLY A 100 -6.78 2.97 -0.81
CA GLY A 100 -7.72 3.47 0.19
C GLY A 100 -7.07 4.46 1.14
N TYR A 101 -7.72 5.62 1.43
CA TYR A 101 -7.22 6.63 2.34
C TYR A 101 -8.35 7.26 3.16
N PHE A 102 -8.09 7.65 4.41
CA PHE A 102 -9.12 8.34 5.21
C PHE A 102 -9.24 9.82 4.84
N SER A 103 -10.46 10.37 4.90
CA SER A 103 -10.66 11.82 4.90
C SER A 103 -10.01 12.46 6.12
N ALA A 104 -9.72 13.78 6.05
CA ALA A 104 -9.07 14.51 7.14
C ALA A 104 -9.82 14.43 8.48
N ASP A 105 -11.14 14.29 8.47
CA ASP A 105 -11.99 14.15 9.66
C ASP A 105 -12.26 12.68 10.06
N GLY A 106 -11.72 11.70 9.30
CA GLY A 106 -11.91 10.27 9.53
C GLY A 106 -13.32 9.73 9.26
N ARG A 107 -14.23 10.56 8.75
CA ARG A 107 -15.63 10.17 8.53
C ARG A 107 -15.89 9.48 7.21
N ARG A 108 -14.91 9.53 6.30
CA ARG A 108 -15.00 8.90 4.99
C ARG A 108 -13.72 8.17 4.66
N VAL A 109 -13.83 7.19 3.78
CA VAL A 109 -12.71 6.52 3.13
C VAL A 109 -12.80 6.85 1.64
N ILE A 110 -11.66 7.31 1.08
CA ILE A 110 -11.49 7.62 -0.33
C ILE A 110 -10.73 6.46 -0.96
N TYR A 111 -11.15 5.99 -2.12
CA TYR A 111 -10.46 4.91 -2.83
C TYR A 111 -10.77 4.97 -4.33
N SER A 112 -9.90 4.35 -5.13
CA SER A 112 -10.13 4.22 -6.57
C SER A 112 -10.72 2.85 -6.91
N SER A 113 -11.64 2.81 -7.87
CA SER A 113 -12.35 1.58 -8.25
C SER A 113 -12.80 1.58 -9.70
N THR A 114 -12.81 0.38 -10.30
CA THR A 114 -13.35 0.14 -11.66
C THR A 114 -14.81 -0.31 -11.65
N HIS A 115 -15.45 -0.46 -10.49
CA HIS A 115 -16.75 -1.14 -10.32
C HIS A 115 -17.90 -0.51 -11.12
N ALA A 116 -17.84 0.80 -11.40
CA ALA A 116 -18.89 1.47 -12.17
C ALA A 116 -18.84 1.14 -13.67
N ALA A 117 -17.65 0.84 -14.20
CA ALA A 117 -17.47 0.41 -15.58
C ALA A 117 -17.74 -1.10 -15.75
N ASP A 118 -17.22 -1.94 -14.86
CA ASP A 118 -17.47 -3.38 -14.82
C ASP A 118 -17.42 -3.90 -13.37
N SER A 119 -18.40 -4.71 -13.00
CA SER A 119 -18.43 -5.39 -11.70
C SER A 119 -17.44 -6.54 -11.58
N GLN A 120 -16.91 -7.02 -12.71
CA GLN A 120 -15.93 -8.10 -12.74
C GLN A 120 -14.52 -7.59 -12.47
N CYS A 121 -13.66 -8.49 -12.00
CA CYS A 121 -12.24 -8.20 -11.85
C CYS A 121 -11.58 -8.04 -13.23
N PRO A 122 -10.91 -6.93 -13.54
CA PRO A 122 -10.20 -6.77 -14.80
C PRO A 122 -9.15 -7.86 -14.98
N ALA A 123 -8.96 -8.31 -16.22
CA ALA A 123 -7.93 -9.29 -16.53
C ALA A 123 -6.53 -8.76 -16.17
N PRO A 124 -5.64 -9.63 -15.62
CA PRO A 124 -4.27 -9.20 -15.34
C PRO A 124 -3.55 -8.83 -16.64
N PRO A 125 -2.61 -7.89 -16.61
CA PRO A 125 -1.85 -7.48 -17.79
C PRO A 125 -0.98 -8.62 -18.32
N ASP A 126 -0.70 -8.59 -19.63
CA ASP A 126 0.32 -9.46 -20.25
C ASP A 126 1.72 -9.06 -19.76
N ARG A 127 2.38 -9.96 -19.02
CA ARG A 127 3.73 -9.78 -18.49
C ARG A 127 4.82 -10.48 -19.33
N SER A 128 4.49 -10.91 -20.55
CA SER A 128 5.48 -11.57 -21.43
C SER A 128 6.67 -10.66 -21.78
N ARG A 129 6.48 -9.35 -21.73
CA ARG A 129 7.51 -8.32 -21.97
C ARG A 129 8.16 -7.79 -20.66
N GLY A 130 7.92 -8.43 -19.52
CA GLY A 130 8.44 -8.05 -18.20
C GLY A 130 7.37 -7.53 -17.26
N TYR A 131 7.82 -7.02 -16.10
CA TYR A 131 6.93 -6.50 -15.07
C TYR A 131 6.36 -5.14 -15.49
N VAL A 132 5.03 -5.02 -15.46
CA VAL A 132 4.29 -3.80 -15.79
C VAL A 132 3.12 -3.63 -14.82
N TRP A 133 2.72 -2.38 -14.59
CA TRP A 133 1.48 -2.01 -13.92
C TRP A 133 0.41 -1.67 -14.93
N PRO A 134 -0.82 -2.18 -14.77
CA PRO A 134 -1.95 -1.78 -15.60
C PRO A 134 -2.46 -0.40 -15.18
N ILE A 135 -2.75 0.43 -16.18
CA ILE A 135 -3.36 1.74 -16.05
C ILE A 135 -4.76 1.63 -16.66
N TYR A 136 -5.73 1.23 -15.82
CA TYR A 136 -7.11 1.08 -16.28
C TYR A 136 -7.77 2.47 -16.34
N ASP A 137 -8.15 2.93 -17.52
CA ASP A 137 -8.89 4.18 -17.75
C ASP A 137 -10.31 4.21 -17.15
N THR A 138 -10.72 3.08 -16.59
CA THR A 138 -11.98 2.89 -15.86
C THR A 138 -11.87 3.11 -14.35
N TYR A 139 -10.67 3.37 -13.83
CA TYR A 139 -10.54 3.77 -12.43
C TYR A 139 -11.10 5.15 -12.20
N GLN A 140 -12.02 5.26 -11.25
CA GLN A 140 -12.55 6.52 -10.74
C GLN A 140 -12.36 6.59 -9.22
N ILE A 141 -12.25 7.79 -8.69
CA ILE A 141 -12.10 8.04 -7.25
C ILE A 141 -13.50 8.14 -6.61
N TYR A 142 -13.67 7.39 -5.54
CA TYR A 142 -14.90 7.35 -4.76
C TYR A 142 -14.63 7.74 -3.31
N SER A 143 -15.69 8.22 -2.65
CA SER A 143 -15.72 8.48 -1.23
C SER A 143 -16.90 7.73 -0.63
N ALA A 144 -16.69 6.95 0.44
CA ALA A 144 -17.71 6.20 1.14
C ALA A 144 -17.63 6.44 2.66
N ALA A 145 -18.73 6.20 3.39
CA ALA A 145 -18.65 6.07 4.84
C ALA A 145 -17.75 4.86 5.22
N PRO A 146 -17.14 4.84 6.43
CA PRO A 146 -16.25 3.74 6.81
C PRO A 146 -16.89 2.34 6.87
N ASP A 147 -18.22 2.27 6.87
CA ASP A 147 -19.00 1.02 6.79
C ASP A 147 -19.36 0.64 5.34
N GLY A 148 -18.83 1.37 4.34
CA GLY A 148 -19.08 1.14 2.92
C GLY A 148 -20.38 1.75 2.38
N THR A 149 -21.19 2.38 3.23
CA THR A 149 -22.41 3.07 2.80
C THR A 149 -22.11 4.47 2.26
N ASP A 150 -23.13 5.13 1.73
CA ASP A 150 -23.07 6.54 1.32
C ASP A 150 -21.98 6.83 0.27
N LEU A 151 -21.85 5.90 -0.70
CA LEU A 151 -20.85 5.98 -1.78
C LEU A 151 -21.13 7.15 -2.72
N VAL A 152 -20.11 7.96 -2.96
CA VAL A 152 -20.16 9.12 -3.87
C VAL A 152 -18.95 9.04 -4.82
N ALA A 153 -19.16 9.23 -6.11
CA ALA A 153 -18.08 9.42 -7.08
C ALA A 153 -17.52 10.84 -6.94
N LEU A 154 -16.19 10.97 -6.87
CA LEU A 154 -15.49 12.25 -6.86
C LEU A 154 -14.93 12.61 -8.26
N THR A 155 -14.73 11.59 -9.11
CA THR A 155 -14.34 11.75 -10.51
C THR A 155 -15.27 10.93 -11.40
N ASP A 156 -15.42 11.36 -12.68
CA ASP A 156 -16.27 10.71 -13.68
C ASP A 156 -15.71 10.86 -15.12
N GLU A 157 -14.45 11.22 -15.24
CA GLU A 157 -13.75 11.35 -16.51
C GLU A 157 -13.39 9.98 -17.09
N GLU A 158 -13.32 9.87 -18.42
CA GLU A 158 -12.79 8.68 -19.09
C GLU A 158 -11.25 8.71 -19.05
N ALA A 159 -10.70 8.42 -17.87
CA ALA A 159 -9.27 8.48 -17.55
C ALA A 159 -8.94 7.54 -16.37
N TYR A 160 -7.66 7.20 -16.23
CA TYR A 160 -7.15 6.62 -14.98
C TYR A 160 -7.13 7.70 -13.91
N ASP A 161 -8.02 7.66 -12.95
CA ASP A 161 -8.04 8.50 -11.76
C ASP A 161 -7.82 7.62 -10.52
N ALA A 162 -6.61 7.67 -9.94
CA ALA A 162 -6.24 6.79 -8.84
C ALA A 162 -5.18 7.40 -7.91
N GLU A 163 -4.75 6.61 -6.91
CA GLU A 163 -3.70 6.96 -5.95
C GLU A 163 -4.02 8.23 -5.15
N ALA A 164 -5.30 8.40 -4.79
CA ALA A 164 -5.79 9.57 -4.09
C ALA A 164 -5.35 9.58 -2.62
N THR A 165 -4.74 10.68 -2.16
CA THR A 165 -4.41 10.94 -0.76
C THR A 165 -4.92 12.31 -0.33
N VAL A 166 -5.09 12.50 0.98
CA VAL A 166 -5.81 13.65 1.54
C VAL A 166 -4.89 14.52 2.37
N CYS A 167 -4.96 15.83 2.16
CA CYS A 167 -4.36 16.82 3.05
C CYS A 167 -5.04 16.77 4.42
N PRO A 168 -4.30 16.52 5.52
CA PRO A 168 -4.89 16.46 6.86
C PRO A 168 -5.37 17.82 7.39
N VAL A 169 -5.00 18.94 6.75
CA VAL A 169 -5.33 20.30 7.20
C VAL A 169 -6.61 20.82 6.56
N ASP A 170 -6.74 20.74 5.23
CA ASP A 170 -7.85 21.34 4.49
C ASP A 170 -8.76 20.32 3.76
N GLY A 171 -8.39 19.02 3.81
CA GLY A 171 -9.16 17.94 3.20
C GLY A 171 -9.04 17.86 1.68
N SER A 172 -8.24 18.72 1.03
CA SER A 172 -8.01 18.62 -0.41
C SER A 172 -7.31 17.30 -0.77
N ILE A 173 -7.50 16.84 -2.00
CA ILE A 173 -7.07 15.53 -2.47
C ILE A 173 -6.03 15.73 -3.57
N VAL A 174 -4.88 15.06 -3.46
CA VAL A 174 -3.93 14.88 -4.55
C VAL A 174 -4.10 13.47 -5.14
N PHE A 175 -4.05 13.34 -6.45
CA PHE A 175 -4.26 12.07 -7.15
C PHE A 175 -3.49 12.02 -8.47
N THR A 176 -3.36 10.82 -9.04
CA THR A 176 -2.74 10.57 -10.34
C THR A 176 -3.83 10.44 -11.40
N SER A 177 -3.65 11.06 -12.57
CA SER A 177 -4.61 10.98 -13.68
C SER A 177 -3.92 10.97 -15.04
N THR A 178 -4.57 10.31 -16.02
CA THR A 178 -4.16 10.32 -17.43
C THR A 178 -4.98 11.28 -18.30
N ARG A 179 -5.83 12.14 -17.73
CA ARG A 179 -6.77 13.01 -18.43
C ARG A 179 -6.16 13.95 -19.48
N ASP A 180 -4.90 14.32 -19.31
CA ASP A 180 -4.15 15.15 -20.27
C ASP A 180 -3.14 14.33 -21.11
N GLY A 181 -3.28 12.99 -21.15
CA GLY A 181 -2.53 12.08 -22.02
C GLY A 181 -1.18 11.61 -21.50
N ASP A 182 -0.84 11.93 -20.25
CA ASP A 182 0.31 11.40 -19.50
C ASP A 182 -0.13 11.06 -18.05
N LEU A 183 0.71 10.36 -17.31
CA LEU A 183 0.49 10.09 -15.88
C LEU A 183 0.99 11.29 -15.08
N ASP A 184 0.08 12.17 -14.70
CA ASP A 184 0.37 13.41 -13.97
C ASP A 184 -0.36 13.50 -12.64
N LEU A 185 0.15 14.35 -11.75
CA LEU A 185 -0.50 14.69 -10.50
C LEU A 185 -1.53 15.79 -10.69
N TYR A 186 -2.65 15.62 -10.01
CA TYR A 186 -3.75 16.60 -9.94
C TYR A 186 -4.12 16.82 -8.48
N ARG A 187 -4.70 17.99 -8.21
CA ARG A 187 -5.32 18.31 -6.91
C ARG A 187 -6.75 18.75 -7.13
N MET A 188 -7.65 18.35 -6.23
CA MET A 188 -9.07 18.76 -6.18
C MET A 188 -9.47 19.08 -4.74
N ASP A 189 -10.61 19.75 -4.59
CA ASP A 189 -11.25 19.93 -3.30
C ASP A 189 -11.83 18.60 -2.77
N ALA A 190 -12.14 18.53 -1.49
CA ALA A 190 -12.64 17.32 -0.83
C ALA A 190 -13.94 16.75 -1.44
N ASP A 191 -14.71 17.58 -2.14
CA ASP A 191 -15.95 17.22 -2.83
C ASP A 191 -15.79 16.85 -4.32
N GLY A 192 -14.54 16.77 -4.80
CA GLY A 192 -14.21 16.45 -6.20
C GLY A 192 -14.19 17.66 -7.15
N THR A 193 -14.49 18.86 -6.65
CA THR A 193 -14.49 20.08 -7.48
C THR A 193 -13.11 20.72 -7.61
N ASN A 194 -12.97 21.74 -8.46
CA ASN A 194 -11.78 22.55 -8.64
C ASN A 194 -10.51 21.74 -8.99
N VAL A 195 -10.67 20.73 -9.85
CA VAL A 195 -9.54 19.91 -10.34
C VAL A 195 -8.52 20.76 -11.07
N ARG A 196 -7.23 20.62 -10.68
CA ARG A 196 -6.11 21.33 -11.32
C ARG A 196 -4.91 20.42 -11.46
N ARG A 197 -4.20 20.49 -12.57
CA ARG A 197 -2.95 19.77 -12.83
C ARG A 197 -1.81 20.38 -12.03
N LEU A 198 -0.95 19.52 -11.46
CA LEU A 198 0.23 19.90 -10.68
C LEU A 198 1.55 19.61 -11.40
N THR A 199 1.59 18.57 -12.24
CA THR A 199 2.77 18.17 -13.02
C THR A 199 2.45 18.10 -14.50
N ASP A 200 3.46 18.33 -15.37
CA ASP A 200 3.33 18.32 -16.83
C ASP A 200 4.61 17.86 -17.55
N THR A 201 5.57 17.33 -16.79
CA THR A 201 6.84 16.84 -17.36
C THR A 201 6.65 15.42 -17.89
N PRO A 202 7.03 15.13 -19.16
CA PRO A 202 6.84 13.81 -19.74
C PRO A 202 7.44 12.68 -18.91
N GLY A 203 6.63 11.64 -18.61
CA GLY A 203 6.96 10.50 -17.79
C GLY A 203 5.93 10.26 -16.70
N TYR A 204 6.12 9.23 -15.93
CA TYR A 204 5.22 8.87 -14.83
C TYR A 204 5.40 9.82 -13.64
N ASP A 205 4.33 10.42 -13.18
CA ASP A 205 4.20 11.10 -11.89
C ASP A 205 3.03 10.48 -11.13
N GLY A 206 3.25 9.90 -9.95
CA GLY A 206 2.15 9.26 -9.23
C GLY A 206 2.43 8.91 -7.77
N GLY A 207 1.39 8.50 -7.05
CA GLY A 207 1.43 8.09 -5.66
C GLY A 207 1.91 9.20 -4.73
N ALA A 208 1.29 10.39 -4.84
CA ALA A 208 1.67 11.55 -4.07
C ALA A 208 1.06 11.57 -2.66
N PHE A 209 1.80 12.12 -1.70
CA PHE A 209 1.35 12.39 -0.33
C PHE A 209 1.66 13.83 0.06
N PHE A 210 0.80 14.43 0.86
CA PHE A 210 1.04 15.73 1.45
C PHE A 210 2.02 15.67 2.64
N SER A 211 2.78 16.74 2.87
CA SER A 211 3.44 16.97 4.15
C SER A 211 2.39 17.17 5.27
N PRO A 212 2.76 16.97 6.56
CA PRO A 212 1.80 17.10 7.67
C PRO A 212 1.10 18.46 7.77
N ASP A 213 1.75 19.51 7.30
CA ASP A 213 1.20 20.88 7.24
C ASP A 213 0.58 21.24 5.88
N CYS A 214 0.58 20.29 4.93
CA CYS A 214 0.13 20.43 3.54
C CYS A 214 0.85 21.55 2.75
N SER A 215 2.02 21.98 3.16
CA SER A 215 2.81 22.94 2.40
C SER A 215 3.54 22.32 1.20
N MET A 216 3.80 21.02 1.25
CA MET A 216 4.52 20.25 0.22
C MET A 216 3.76 18.99 -0.16
N ILE A 217 4.15 18.44 -1.32
CA ILE A 217 3.82 17.08 -1.77
C ILE A 217 5.12 16.30 -2.04
N VAL A 218 5.08 14.99 -1.81
CA VAL A 218 6.12 14.03 -2.18
C VAL A 218 5.49 12.97 -3.09
N TRP A 219 6.20 12.54 -4.15
CA TRP A 219 5.71 11.51 -5.05
C TRP A 219 6.86 10.72 -5.69
N ARG A 220 6.52 9.62 -6.38
CA ARG A 220 7.46 8.89 -7.24
C ARG A 220 7.30 9.33 -8.68
N ALA A 221 8.41 9.44 -9.40
CA ALA A 221 8.38 9.82 -10.81
C ALA A 221 9.47 9.14 -11.64
N SER A 222 9.19 8.96 -12.93
CA SER A 222 10.20 8.66 -13.94
C SER A 222 10.41 9.86 -14.87
N ARG A 223 11.61 9.95 -15.44
CA ARG A 223 11.95 11.01 -16.41
C ARG A 223 12.63 10.39 -17.62
N PRO A 224 11.88 9.58 -18.40
CA PRO A 224 12.43 8.91 -19.58
C PRO A 224 12.78 9.93 -20.66
N SER A 225 13.80 9.62 -21.45
CA SER A 225 14.23 10.45 -22.57
C SER A 225 14.63 9.60 -23.78
N GLY A 226 14.68 10.20 -24.99
CA GLY A 226 15.06 9.48 -26.17
C GLY A 226 14.21 8.23 -26.44
N GLU A 227 14.86 7.07 -26.60
CA GLU A 227 14.19 5.79 -26.85
C GLU A 227 13.33 5.32 -25.68
N GLU A 228 13.73 5.59 -24.44
CA GLU A 228 12.95 5.25 -23.24
C GLU A 228 11.61 6.00 -23.20
N LEU A 229 11.58 7.26 -23.63
CA LEU A 229 10.33 8.03 -23.71
C LEU A 229 9.40 7.46 -24.80
N VAL A 230 9.94 6.98 -25.91
CA VAL A 230 9.16 6.33 -26.97
C VAL A 230 8.53 5.03 -26.43
N GLU A 231 9.32 4.21 -25.70
CA GLU A 231 8.81 2.98 -25.07
C GLU A 231 7.76 3.28 -24.00
N TYR A 232 7.98 4.29 -23.15
CA TYR A 232 7.04 4.71 -22.12
C TYR A 232 5.68 5.07 -22.72
N ARG A 233 5.67 5.91 -23.76
CA ARG A 233 4.44 6.31 -24.45
C ARG A 233 3.74 5.14 -25.11
N ALA A 234 4.49 4.25 -25.76
CA ALA A 234 3.92 3.06 -26.39
C ALA A 234 3.26 2.11 -25.36
N LEU A 235 3.86 1.98 -24.15
CA LEU A 235 3.24 1.23 -23.07
C LEU A 235 1.99 1.92 -22.52
N LEU A 236 2.03 3.26 -22.37
CA LEU A 236 0.90 4.01 -21.87
C LEU A 236 -0.29 3.96 -22.83
N ASP A 237 -0.06 4.01 -24.15
CA ASP A 237 -1.07 3.80 -25.19
C ASP A 237 -1.73 2.40 -25.12
N GLU A 238 -1.05 1.42 -24.52
CA GLU A 238 -1.56 0.07 -24.24
C GLU A 238 -2.19 -0.05 -22.84
N GLY A 239 -2.30 1.07 -22.09
CA GLY A 239 -2.78 1.06 -20.70
C GLY A 239 -1.80 0.44 -19.71
N LEU A 240 -0.50 0.56 -19.94
CA LEU A 240 0.55 -0.05 -19.13
C LEU A 240 1.64 0.97 -18.78
N VAL A 241 2.32 0.74 -17.65
CA VAL A 241 3.54 1.47 -17.28
C VAL A 241 4.58 0.50 -16.71
N ARG A 242 5.87 0.75 -16.98
CA ARG A 242 6.98 -0.02 -16.41
C ARG A 242 7.61 0.74 -15.24
N PRO A 243 7.46 0.26 -13.99
CA PRO A 243 8.01 0.94 -12.81
C PRO A 243 9.49 0.58 -12.55
N GLY A 244 10.31 0.56 -13.60
CA GLY A 244 11.69 0.06 -13.50
C GLY A 244 12.67 1.05 -12.91
N VAL A 245 12.54 2.33 -13.25
CA VAL A 245 13.38 3.43 -12.73
C VAL A 245 12.44 4.53 -12.26
N LEU A 246 12.31 4.66 -10.97
CA LEU A 246 11.52 5.67 -10.30
C LEU A 246 12.38 6.38 -9.25
N GLU A 247 12.26 7.69 -9.18
CA GLU A 247 12.93 8.50 -8.16
C GLU A 247 11.90 9.28 -7.35
N ILE A 248 12.27 9.70 -6.15
CA ILE A 248 11.42 10.49 -5.27
C ILE A 248 11.58 11.97 -5.58
N PHE A 249 10.48 12.66 -5.71
CA PHE A 249 10.38 14.09 -5.95
C PHE A 249 9.57 14.77 -4.85
N VAL A 250 9.83 16.06 -4.64
CA VAL A 250 9.02 16.95 -3.80
C VAL A 250 8.75 18.26 -4.54
N ALA A 251 7.65 18.90 -4.20
CA ALA A 251 7.29 20.25 -4.65
C ALA A 251 6.47 20.97 -3.57
N ASN A 252 6.22 22.25 -3.76
CA ASN A 252 5.15 22.93 -3.05
C ASN A 252 3.80 22.25 -3.37
N ALA A 253 2.83 22.33 -2.47
CA ALA A 253 1.53 21.66 -2.63
C ALA A 253 0.68 22.18 -3.82
N ASP A 254 1.10 23.25 -4.48
CA ASP A 254 0.52 23.76 -5.71
C ASP A 254 1.23 23.26 -6.98
N GLY A 255 2.22 22.38 -6.84
CA GLY A 255 3.05 21.84 -7.92
C GLY A 255 4.26 22.71 -8.27
N SER A 256 4.40 23.91 -7.70
CA SER A 256 5.55 24.79 -7.98
C SER A 256 6.85 24.27 -7.33
N GLU A 257 7.99 24.68 -7.90
CA GLU A 257 9.33 24.33 -7.42
C GLU A 257 9.61 22.82 -7.31
N PRO A 258 9.27 21.99 -8.30
CA PRO A 258 9.53 20.56 -8.25
C PRO A 258 11.03 20.27 -8.23
N ARG A 259 11.46 19.33 -7.38
CA ARG A 259 12.85 18.88 -7.32
C ARG A 259 12.96 17.40 -7.02
N GLN A 260 13.93 16.77 -7.64
CA GLN A 260 14.28 15.38 -7.37
C GLN A 260 15.05 15.28 -6.04
N VAL A 261 14.67 14.32 -5.20
CA VAL A 261 15.27 14.07 -3.88
C VAL A 261 16.26 12.90 -3.95
N THR A 262 15.90 11.82 -4.63
CA THR A 262 16.76 10.64 -4.75
C THR A 262 17.41 10.56 -6.13
N HIS A 263 18.65 10.02 -6.19
CA HIS A 263 19.44 9.81 -7.40
C HIS A 263 20.15 8.45 -7.34
N VAL A 264 19.46 7.45 -6.79
CA VAL A 264 20.06 6.15 -6.47
C VAL A 264 19.78 5.08 -7.51
N GLY A 265 18.87 5.34 -8.44
CA GLY A 265 18.40 4.37 -9.42
C GLY A 265 17.50 3.31 -8.81
N GLY A 266 17.14 2.30 -9.62
CA GLY A 266 16.17 1.28 -9.19
C GLY A 266 14.74 1.81 -9.12
N ALA A 267 13.88 1.10 -8.43
CA ALA A 267 12.50 1.48 -8.21
C ALA A 267 12.35 2.03 -6.78
N ASN A 268 12.19 3.35 -6.67
CA ASN A 268 11.91 4.06 -5.43
C ASN A 268 10.44 4.48 -5.44
N PHE A 269 9.63 4.02 -4.47
CA PHE A 269 8.19 4.25 -4.49
C PHE A 269 7.58 4.34 -3.10
N ALA A 270 6.27 4.64 -3.03
CA ALA A 270 5.50 4.81 -1.80
C ALA A 270 6.19 5.75 -0.79
N PRO A 271 6.59 6.96 -1.20
CA PRO A 271 7.18 7.90 -0.27
C PRO A 271 6.14 8.43 0.72
N PHE A 272 6.56 8.65 1.95
CA PHE A 272 5.74 9.28 2.97
C PHE A 272 6.57 10.24 3.81
N PHE A 273 6.03 11.41 4.18
CA PHE A 273 6.74 12.32 5.05
C PHE A 273 6.84 11.80 6.48
N PHE A 274 7.96 12.05 7.14
CA PHE A 274 8.04 11.96 8.59
C PHE A 274 7.11 13.00 9.23
N PRO A 275 6.69 12.78 10.49
CA PRO A 275 5.77 13.70 11.19
C PRO A 275 6.29 15.14 11.34
N ASP A 276 7.59 15.33 11.27
CA ASP A 276 8.23 16.66 11.30
C ASP A 276 8.28 17.37 9.94
N GLY A 277 7.88 16.68 8.86
CA GLY A 277 7.90 17.19 7.49
C GLY A 277 9.30 17.40 6.89
N ARG A 278 10.38 16.95 7.57
CA ARG A 278 11.77 17.19 7.15
C ARG A 278 12.42 15.99 6.49
N ARG A 279 11.92 14.81 6.75
CA ARG A 279 12.42 13.56 6.19
C ARG A 279 11.30 12.86 5.42
N ILE A 280 11.71 11.96 4.52
CA ILE A 280 10.85 11.10 3.72
C ILE A 280 11.26 9.66 3.99
N ILE A 281 10.30 8.77 4.26
CA ILE A 281 10.48 7.32 4.25
C ILE A 281 9.91 6.79 2.95
N TYR A 282 10.54 5.79 2.34
CA TYR A 282 10.11 5.22 1.05
C TYR A 282 10.60 3.80 0.89
N SER A 283 10.04 3.07 -0.07
CA SER A 283 10.46 1.72 -0.45
C SER A 283 11.46 1.78 -1.60
N SER A 284 12.51 0.97 -1.55
CA SER A 284 13.51 0.94 -2.62
C SER A 284 14.23 -0.39 -2.76
N ASN A 285 14.59 -0.72 -4.01
CA ASN A 285 15.45 -1.86 -4.34
C ASN A 285 16.84 -1.46 -4.85
N HIS A 286 17.23 -0.18 -4.73
CA HIS A 286 18.50 0.32 -5.30
C HIS A 286 19.74 -0.41 -4.77
N HIS A 287 19.66 -1.02 -3.59
CA HIS A 287 20.76 -1.75 -2.95
C HIS A 287 20.90 -3.19 -3.46
N ASP A 288 19.87 -3.74 -4.13
CA ASP A 288 19.89 -5.11 -4.69
C ASP A 288 20.14 -5.06 -6.21
N PRO A 289 21.31 -5.52 -6.70
CA PRO A 289 21.59 -5.56 -8.14
C PRO A 289 20.63 -6.43 -8.95
N ALA A 290 19.93 -7.38 -8.29
CA ALA A 290 18.92 -8.23 -8.93
C ALA A 290 17.53 -7.55 -8.97
N GLY A 291 17.34 -6.44 -8.23
CA GLY A 291 16.15 -5.63 -8.19
C GLY A 291 14.92 -6.32 -7.62
N ARG A 292 15.10 -7.34 -6.77
CA ARG A 292 14.02 -8.18 -6.21
C ARG A 292 13.75 -7.95 -4.74
N GLU A 293 14.76 -7.43 -4.02
CA GLU A 293 14.65 -7.11 -2.60
C GLU A 293 14.30 -5.63 -2.44
N PHE A 294 13.24 -5.36 -1.72
CA PHE A 294 12.80 -4.01 -1.38
C PHE A 294 12.86 -3.81 0.11
N ASP A 295 13.49 -2.72 0.52
CA ASP A 295 13.54 -2.27 1.90
C ASP A 295 13.01 -0.84 2.05
N LEU A 296 12.74 -0.48 3.29
CA LEU A 296 12.43 0.89 3.66
C LEU A 296 13.72 1.68 3.83
N PHE A 297 13.74 2.86 3.25
CA PHE A 297 14.80 3.85 3.37
C PHE A 297 14.24 5.19 3.84
N ALA A 298 15.06 5.98 4.49
CA ALA A 298 14.74 7.35 4.85
C ALA A 298 15.80 8.30 4.25
N VAL A 299 15.36 9.52 3.90
CA VAL A 299 16.20 10.57 3.34
C VAL A 299 15.67 11.93 3.80
N ASP A 300 16.53 12.91 4.00
CA ASP A 300 16.11 14.28 4.23
C ASP A 300 15.47 14.87 2.97
N VAL A 301 14.51 15.79 3.12
CA VAL A 301 13.85 16.41 1.97
C VAL A 301 14.81 17.09 1.01
N ASP A 302 16.04 17.46 1.43
CA ASP A 302 17.08 18.03 0.57
C ASP A 302 17.93 16.98 -0.15
N GLY A 303 17.67 15.68 0.04
CA GLY A 303 18.37 14.55 -0.58
C GLY A 303 19.59 14.06 0.21
N THR A 304 19.88 14.63 1.37
CA THR A 304 20.96 14.16 2.26
C THR A 304 20.46 13.14 3.28
N GLY A 305 21.36 12.58 4.10
CA GLY A 305 20.97 11.75 5.24
C GLY A 305 20.33 10.40 4.89
N LEU A 306 20.67 9.79 3.73
CA LEU A 306 20.14 8.48 3.33
C LEU A 306 20.43 7.42 4.40
N GLU A 307 19.39 6.73 4.88
CA GLU A 307 19.43 5.69 5.90
C GLU A 307 18.59 4.49 5.49
N ARG A 308 19.12 3.26 5.56
CA ARG A 308 18.34 2.04 5.39
C ARG A 308 17.66 1.68 6.72
N ILE A 309 16.36 1.44 6.70
CA ILE A 309 15.52 1.21 7.88
C ILE A 309 15.25 -0.27 8.10
N THR A 310 14.90 -1.01 7.05
CA THR A 310 14.63 -2.46 7.13
C THR A 310 15.72 -3.28 6.44
N PHE A 311 15.83 -4.56 6.85
CA PHE A 311 16.89 -5.45 6.41
C PHE A 311 16.41 -6.91 6.27
N THR A 312 15.13 -7.17 6.45
CA THR A 312 14.58 -8.52 6.31
C THR A 312 14.50 -8.87 4.83
N PRO A 313 15.08 -10.02 4.39
CA PRO A 313 15.04 -10.39 2.98
C PRO A 313 13.63 -10.48 2.42
N GLY A 314 13.43 -9.89 1.23
CA GLY A 314 12.18 -9.95 0.49
C GLY A 314 11.60 -8.58 0.15
N PHE A 315 10.39 -8.31 0.58
CA PHE A 315 9.68 -7.07 0.30
C PHE A 315 9.24 -6.38 1.57
N ASP A 316 9.70 -5.15 1.76
CA ASP A 316 9.18 -4.19 2.71
C ASP A 316 8.76 -2.92 1.95
N GLY A 317 7.52 -2.48 2.11
CA GLY A 317 7.00 -1.36 1.31
C GLY A 317 5.80 -0.65 1.93
N PHE A 318 5.37 0.43 1.29
CA PHE A 318 4.21 1.23 1.68
C PHE A 318 4.26 1.72 3.14
N PRO A 319 5.34 2.39 3.55
CA PRO A 319 5.46 2.87 4.92
C PRO A 319 4.55 4.08 5.19
N MET A 320 3.89 4.10 6.35
CA MET A 320 3.17 5.26 6.84
C MET A 320 3.34 5.41 8.35
N PHE A 321 3.68 6.61 8.81
CA PHE A 321 3.69 6.94 10.23
C PHE A 321 2.27 7.14 10.77
N SER A 322 2.07 6.73 12.04
CA SER A 322 0.87 7.15 12.77
C SER A 322 0.85 8.68 12.94
N PRO A 323 -0.33 9.30 13.14
CA PRO A 323 -0.43 10.75 13.31
C PRO A 323 0.42 11.32 14.44
N ASP A 324 0.67 10.53 15.49
CA ASP A 324 1.53 10.92 16.63
C ASP A 324 3.03 10.60 16.41
N GLY A 325 3.39 10.02 15.25
CA GLY A 325 4.76 9.66 14.86
C GLY A 325 5.38 8.50 15.62
N ARG A 326 4.62 7.80 16.48
CA ARG A 326 5.17 6.76 17.35
C ARG A 326 5.14 5.36 16.75
N GLN A 327 4.37 5.16 15.71
CA GLN A 327 4.22 3.87 15.05
C GLN A 327 4.46 4.02 13.55
N LEU A 328 4.95 2.95 12.94
CA LEU A 328 5.12 2.80 11.50
C LEU A 328 4.31 1.58 11.06
N ALA A 329 3.35 1.78 10.15
CA ALA A 329 2.71 0.70 9.42
C ALA A 329 3.47 0.48 8.10
N PHE A 330 3.61 -0.77 7.66
CA PHE A 330 4.23 -1.11 6.38
C PHE A 330 3.76 -2.49 5.89
N GLY A 331 3.85 -2.72 4.60
CA GLY A 331 3.64 -4.02 3.98
C GLY A 331 4.93 -4.83 3.98
N SER A 332 4.86 -6.13 4.27
CA SER A 332 6.02 -7.01 4.24
C SER A 332 5.64 -8.46 3.93
N ASN A 333 6.56 -9.20 3.34
CA ASN A 333 6.44 -10.65 3.16
C ASN A 333 7.33 -11.45 4.12
N ARG A 334 7.86 -10.81 5.19
CA ARG A 334 8.82 -11.38 6.16
C ARG A 334 8.32 -12.61 6.94
N ASN A 335 7.09 -12.95 6.93
CA ASN A 335 6.52 -14.15 7.59
C ASN A 335 5.39 -14.71 6.73
N GLN A 336 5.56 -14.67 5.39
CA GLN A 336 4.55 -15.16 4.46
C GLN A 336 4.26 -16.65 4.69
N GLY A 337 2.97 -17.00 4.68
CA GLY A 337 2.53 -18.40 4.76
C GLY A 337 2.66 -19.14 3.43
N GLN A 338 2.51 -18.42 2.33
CA GLN A 338 2.64 -18.91 0.95
C GLN A 338 3.44 -17.92 0.11
N PRO A 339 4.18 -18.37 -0.91
CA PRO A 339 4.86 -17.48 -1.84
C PRO A 339 3.89 -16.50 -2.52
N GLY A 340 4.23 -15.21 -2.47
CA GLY A 340 3.42 -14.12 -3.05
C GLY A 340 2.50 -13.42 -2.06
N GLU A 341 2.36 -13.92 -0.84
CA GLU A 341 1.65 -13.21 0.22
C GLU A 341 2.46 -12.01 0.70
N THR A 342 1.76 -10.93 0.98
CA THR A 342 2.25 -9.77 1.71
C THR A 342 1.26 -9.45 2.83
N ASP A 343 1.77 -8.99 3.95
CA ASP A 343 0.95 -8.68 5.11
C ASP A 343 1.25 -7.28 5.65
N VAL A 344 0.28 -6.72 6.36
CA VAL A 344 0.43 -5.45 7.06
C VAL A 344 1.12 -5.69 8.38
N TYR A 345 2.19 -4.95 8.61
CA TYR A 345 2.95 -4.92 9.86
C TYR A 345 2.82 -3.58 10.55
N LEU A 346 2.95 -3.60 11.86
CA LEU A 346 3.00 -2.41 12.69
C LEU A 346 4.20 -2.51 13.61
N ALA A 347 5.02 -1.48 13.61
CA ALA A 347 6.17 -1.35 14.50
C ALA A 347 6.07 -0.08 15.34
N ARG A 348 6.67 -0.09 16.51
CA ARG A 348 6.96 1.14 17.25
C ARG A 348 8.19 1.79 16.66
N TRP A 349 8.11 3.08 16.37
CA TRP A 349 9.23 3.87 15.86
C TRP A 349 10.17 4.33 16.98
N ILE A 350 11.49 4.25 16.73
CA ILE A 350 12.56 4.71 17.62
C ILE A 350 13.27 5.88 16.93
N GLU A 351 13.09 7.09 17.43
CA GLU A 351 13.66 8.33 16.84
C GLU A 351 15.19 8.33 16.85
N SER A 352 15.79 7.94 17.96
CA SER A 352 17.24 7.81 18.11
C SER A 352 17.54 6.40 18.60
N PRO A 353 18.30 5.59 17.85
CA PRO A 353 18.77 4.31 18.38
C PRO A 353 19.55 4.56 19.68
N ALA A 354 19.36 3.68 20.66
CA ALA A 354 20.19 3.72 21.87
C ALA A 354 21.68 3.57 21.44
N GLU A 355 22.54 4.51 21.89
CA GLU A 355 23.99 4.41 21.72
C GLU A 355 24.57 3.18 22.40
#